data_ab3349595babf59704e21c761f28f7d9
#
_entry.id   ab3349595babf59704e21c761f28f7d9
#
_cell.length_a   1.000
_cell.length_b   1.000
_cell.length_c   1.000
_cell.angle_alpha   90.00
_cell.angle_beta   90.00
_cell.angle_gamma   90.00
#
_symmetry.space_group_name_H-M   'P 1'
#
loop_
_entity.id
_entity.type
_entity.pdbx_description
1 polymer ?
#
loop_
_entity_poly.entity_id
_entity_poly.type
_entity_poly.pdbx_seq_one_letter_code
_entity_poly.pdbx_strand_id
1 'polypeptide(L)'
;MNHSVAILGPGAVGGALAVRLIHAGHHAIVVGPTDTIGPIALAGIVLETREGTLSARPEVRERLVTPVRLLIVSVKAPALEEALERVEPEAVSDGVVLPLLNGLEHMEAIHARFDGRAAAGSISHYQAYRPGRVQIVEATKAPLVTMASESLSTSEVERAADVLRSARIEVRVGPSEKRVLWHKLARIAPLAAATSITGRSVGELKSDTQWMERLQLAIGEACDVAEADGVALRVASQLAIVEEMADETTTSAARDVAAGRRSELDAILGAVLRAADRLEVPVPTLRELASAAGLP
;
A
#
# COMPACT_ATOMS: atom_id res chain seq x y z
N MET A 1 7.81 -7.41 23.94
CA MET A 1 6.64 -6.81 24.65
C MET A 1 5.42 -6.99 23.77
N ASN A 2 4.29 -7.43 24.34
CA ASN A 2 3.03 -7.54 23.57
C ASN A 2 2.43 -6.15 23.38
N HIS A 3 2.15 -5.78 22.15
CA HIS A 3 1.49 -4.52 21.80
C HIS A 3 0.10 -4.80 21.24
N SER A 4 -0.85 -3.91 21.51
CA SER A 4 -2.13 -3.88 20.81
C SER A 4 -1.93 -3.21 19.45
N VAL A 5 -2.28 -3.92 18.38
CA VAL A 5 -2.19 -3.46 16.99
C VAL A 5 -3.57 -3.58 16.36
N ALA A 6 -4.06 -2.50 15.76
CA ALA A 6 -5.28 -2.56 14.97
C ALA A 6 -4.98 -2.59 13.47
N ILE A 7 -5.79 -3.31 12.72
CA ILE A 7 -5.75 -3.39 11.26
C ILE A 7 -7.10 -2.94 10.71
N LEU A 8 -7.14 -1.76 10.12
CA LEU A 8 -8.31 -1.24 9.42
C LEU A 8 -8.31 -1.75 7.98
N GLY A 9 -9.27 -2.61 7.66
CA GLY A 9 -9.38 -3.25 6.36
C GLY A 9 -8.61 -4.58 6.25
N PRO A 10 -9.20 -5.70 6.67
CA PRO A 10 -8.58 -7.03 6.58
C PRO A 10 -8.66 -7.61 5.16
N GLY A 11 -8.12 -6.86 4.20
CA GLY A 11 -7.88 -7.31 2.84
C GLY A 11 -6.76 -8.36 2.78
N ALA A 12 -6.17 -8.57 1.58
CA ALA A 12 -5.05 -9.49 1.43
C ALA A 12 -3.83 -9.03 2.25
N VAL A 13 -3.49 -7.75 2.18
CA VAL A 13 -2.35 -7.18 2.93
C VAL A 13 -2.65 -7.16 4.43
N GLY A 14 -3.74 -6.49 4.84
CA GLY A 14 -4.07 -6.33 6.25
C GLY A 14 -4.30 -7.65 6.99
N GLY A 15 -4.97 -8.59 6.34
CA GLY A 15 -5.20 -9.91 6.92
C GLY A 15 -3.92 -10.73 7.09
N ALA A 16 -3.00 -10.67 6.11
CA ALA A 16 -1.69 -11.32 6.22
C ALA A 16 -0.87 -10.73 7.36
N LEU A 17 -0.85 -9.39 7.47
CA LEU A 17 -0.16 -8.70 8.57
C LEU A 17 -0.78 -9.07 9.93
N ALA A 18 -2.11 -9.19 10.04
CA ALA A 18 -2.78 -9.61 11.26
C ALA A 18 -2.31 -11.00 11.71
N VAL A 19 -2.24 -11.97 10.79
CA VAL A 19 -1.76 -13.32 11.09
C VAL A 19 -0.31 -13.27 11.58
N ARG A 20 0.58 -12.59 10.87
CA ARG A 20 2.00 -12.48 11.23
C ARG A 20 2.21 -11.82 12.59
N LEU A 21 1.48 -10.75 12.89
CA LEU A 21 1.54 -10.06 14.18
C LEU A 21 1.08 -10.94 15.34
N ILE A 22 0.02 -11.73 15.17
CA ILE A 22 -0.44 -12.68 16.20
C ILE A 22 0.61 -13.76 16.43
N HIS A 23 1.22 -14.30 15.38
CA HIS A 23 2.31 -15.29 15.52
C HIS A 23 3.58 -14.72 16.16
N ALA A 24 3.78 -13.39 16.10
CA ALA A 24 4.83 -12.68 16.85
C ALA A 24 4.44 -12.37 18.30
N GLY A 25 3.24 -12.78 18.75
CA GLY A 25 2.76 -12.60 20.12
C GLY A 25 2.05 -11.26 20.38
N HIS A 26 1.72 -10.49 19.34
CA HIS A 26 0.94 -9.26 19.50
C HIS A 26 -0.56 -9.54 19.57
N HIS A 27 -1.28 -8.65 20.25
CA HIS A 27 -2.75 -8.64 20.22
C HIS A 27 -3.21 -7.87 18.99
N ALA A 28 -3.75 -8.57 17.99
CA ALA A 28 -4.25 -7.96 16.76
C ALA A 28 -5.77 -7.83 16.77
N ILE A 29 -6.25 -6.60 16.51
CA ILE A 29 -7.66 -6.24 16.36
C ILE A 29 -7.90 -5.92 14.88
N VAL A 30 -8.81 -6.63 14.24
CA VAL A 30 -9.21 -6.38 12.87
C VAL A 30 -10.48 -5.55 12.85
N VAL A 31 -10.44 -4.42 12.14
CA VAL A 31 -11.54 -3.46 12.07
C VAL A 31 -12.10 -3.40 10.64
N GLY A 32 -13.42 -3.48 10.52
CA GLY A 32 -14.09 -3.40 9.23
C GLY A 32 -15.60 -3.60 9.33
N PRO A 33 -16.33 -3.54 8.21
CA PRO A 33 -17.77 -3.77 8.19
C PRO A 33 -18.11 -5.25 8.48
N THR A 34 -19.29 -5.50 9.04
CA THR A 34 -19.76 -6.83 9.48
C THR A 34 -19.63 -7.92 8.42
N ASP A 35 -19.93 -7.61 7.18
CA ASP A 35 -19.84 -8.56 6.05
C ASP A 35 -18.40 -9.02 5.77
N THR A 36 -17.43 -8.18 6.08
CA THR A 36 -16.00 -8.46 5.93
C THR A 36 -15.43 -9.18 7.14
N ILE A 37 -15.75 -8.73 8.36
CA ILE A 37 -15.16 -9.28 9.59
C ILE A 37 -15.93 -10.47 10.15
N GLY A 38 -17.20 -10.65 9.83
CA GLY A 38 -18.03 -11.76 10.32
C GLY A 38 -17.44 -13.15 9.99
N PRO A 39 -17.04 -13.43 8.74
CA PRO A 39 -16.34 -14.65 8.40
C PRO A 39 -15.03 -14.86 9.17
N ILE A 40 -14.29 -13.78 9.45
CA ILE A 40 -13.03 -13.80 10.21
C ILE A 40 -13.32 -14.15 11.68
N ALA A 41 -14.38 -13.57 12.27
CA ALA A 41 -14.79 -13.91 13.64
C ALA A 41 -15.11 -15.40 13.81
N LEU A 42 -15.76 -16.00 12.81
CA LEU A 42 -16.18 -17.40 12.84
C LEU A 42 -15.02 -18.38 12.59
N ALA A 43 -14.21 -18.12 11.55
CA ALA A 43 -13.22 -19.08 11.06
C ALA A 43 -11.76 -18.68 11.32
N GLY A 44 -11.49 -17.42 11.68
CA GLY A 44 -10.14 -16.87 11.70
C GLY A 44 -9.65 -16.51 10.30
N ILE A 45 -8.33 -16.37 10.15
CA ILE A 45 -7.65 -16.11 8.88
C ILE A 45 -6.63 -17.24 8.66
N VAL A 46 -6.61 -17.77 7.45
CA VAL A 46 -5.61 -18.74 6.98
C VAL A 46 -4.68 -18.00 6.00
N LEU A 47 -3.40 -18.03 6.26
CA LEU A 47 -2.35 -17.43 5.44
C LEU A 47 -1.45 -18.53 4.88
N GLU A 48 -1.53 -18.75 3.59
CA GLU A 48 -0.62 -19.61 2.85
C GLU A 48 0.61 -18.82 2.43
N THR A 49 1.77 -19.28 2.83
CA THR A 49 3.07 -18.69 2.50
C THR A 49 3.94 -19.72 1.79
N ARG A 50 5.06 -19.28 1.22
CA ARG A 50 6.05 -20.20 0.64
C ARG A 50 6.71 -21.14 1.67
N GLU A 51 6.65 -20.78 2.96
CA GLU A 51 7.25 -21.54 4.07
C GLU A 51 6.23 -22.47 4.75
N GLY A 52 4.97 -22.39 4.38
CA GLY A 52 3.87 -23.19 4.96
C GLY A 52 2.62 -22.36 5.24
N THR A 53 1.68 -22.99 5.92
CA THR A 53 0.39 -22.36 6.27
C THR A 53 0.39 -21.89 7.71
N LEU A 54 0.00 -20.66 7.92
CA LEU A 54 -0.23 -20.04 9.22
C LEU A 54 -1.75 -19.81 9.39
N SER A 55 -2.24 -19.85 10.61
CA SER A 55 -3.62 -19.49 10.91
C SER A 55 -3.68 -18.68 12.20
N ALA A 56 -4.61 -17.73 12.26
CA ALA A 56 -4.83 -16.93 13.46
C ALA A 56 -6.29 -16.52 13.62
N ARG A 57 -6.68 -16.24 14.86
CA ARG A 57 -8.00 -15.69 15.20
C ARG A 57 -7.81 -14.32 15.83
N PRO A 58 -7.77 -13.23 15.02
CA PRO A 58 -7.73 -11.88 15.55
C PRO A 58 -9.00 -11.55 16.30
N GLU A 59 -8.93 -10.60 17.22
CA GLU A 59 -10.13 -9.92 17.70
C GLU A 59 -10.76 -9.14 16.54
N VAL A 60 -12.08 -9.13 16.42
CA VAL A 60 -12.80 -8.39 15.37
C VAL A 60 -13.68 -7.31 15.97
N ARG A 61 -13.70 -6.14 15.36
CA ARG A 61 -14.48 -4.99 15.78
C ARG A 61 -15.02 -4.24 14.56
N GLU A 62 -16.25 -3.74 14.65
CA GLU A 62 -16.78 -2.81 13.65
C GLU A 62 -16.22 -1.40 13.81
N ARG A 63 -15.89 -1.04 15.04
CA ARG A 63 -15.29 0.24 15.41
C ARG A 63 -14.14 0.04 16.38
N LEU A 64 -13.09 0.83 16.26
CA LEU A 64 -11.95 0.87 17.18
C LEU A 64 -12.15 2.05 18.15
N VAL A 65 -12.37 1.72 19.42
CA VAL A 65 -12.53 2.69 20.52
C VAL A 65 -11.49 2.45 21.63
N THR A 66 -10.77 1.33 21.58
CA THR A 66 -9.74 0.97 22.56
C THR A 66 -8.36 1.42 22.10
N PRO A 67 -7.52 1.93 23.02
CA PRO A 67 -6.18 2.39 22.66
C PRO A 67 -5.29 1.30 22.05
N VAL A 68 -4.60 1.67 20.97
CA VAL A 68 -3.62 0.81 20.27
C VAL A 68 -2.30 1.55 20.07
N ARG A 69 -1.20 0.80 19.98
CA ARG A 69 0.13 1.36 19.73
C ARG A 69 0.42 1.55 18.24
N LEU A 70 -0.26 0.79 17.40
CA LEU A 70 -0.12 0.85 15.95
C LEU A 70 -1.48 0.60 15.32
N LEU A 71 -1.91 1.50 14.46
CA LEU A 71 -3.04 1.32 13.55
C LEU A 71 -2.50 1.17 12.12
N ILE A 72 -2.63 0.00 11.53
CA ILE A 72 -2.32 -0.23 10.12
C ILE A 72 -3.59 0.02 9.30
N VAL A 73 -3.53 0.95 8.35
CA VAL A 73 -4.63 1.21 7.42
C VAL A 73 -4.32 0.53 6.10
N SER A 74 -5.09 -0.48 5.73
CA SER A 74 -4.88 -1.31 4.53
C SER A 74 -6.15 -1.51 3.71
N VAL A 75 -7.03 -0.54 3.76
CA VAL A 75 -8.20 -0.44 2.86
C VAL A 75 -7.76 0.04 1.48
N LYS A 76 -8.60 -0.15 0.47
CA LYS A 76 -8.42 0.50 -0.83
C LYS A 76 -8.75 1.98 -0.75
N ALA A 77 -8.05 2.81 -1.52
CA ALA A 77 -8.22 4.26 -1.51
C ALA A 77 -9.70 4.73 -1.62
N PRO A 78 -10.56 4.14 -2.49
CA PRO A 78 -11.96 4.56 -2.59
C PRO A 78 -12.82 4.27 -1.34
N ALA A 79 -12.33 3.47 -0.40
CA ALA A 79 -13.04 3.14 0.83
C ALA A 79 -12.41 3.82 2.06
N LEU A 80 -11.40 4.68 1.86
CA LEU A 80 -10.61 5.23 2.97
C LEU A 80 -11.45 6.08 3.91
N GLU A 81 -12.20 7.06 3.40
CA GLU A 81 -12.98 8.00 4.20
C GLU A 81 -13.98 7.27 5.10
N GLU A 82 -14.80 6.39 4.50
CA GLU A 82 -15.77 5.56 5.25
C GLU A 82 -15.06 4.66 6.28
N ALA A 83 -13.92 4.09 5.92
CA ALA A 83 -13.19 3.23 6.83
C ALA A 83 -12.62 3.99 8.02
N LEU A 84 -12.09 5.20 7.81
CA LEU A 84 -11.56 6.03 8.88
C LEU A 84 -12.61 6.39 9.93
N GLU A 85 -13.90 6.53 9.56
CA GLU A 85 -14.98 6.76 10.50
C GLU A 85 -15.18 5.64 11.53
N ARG A 86 -14.62 4.45 11.26
CA ARG A 86 -14.64 3.30 12.18
C ARG A 86 -13.59 3.37 13.29
N VAL A 87 -12.74 4.39 13.27
CA VAL A 87 -11.67 4.56 14.26
C VAL A 87 -11.87 5.86 15.00
N GLU A 88 -12.04 5.76 16.33
CA GLU A 88 -12.04 6.94 17.18
C GLU A 88 -10.61 7.50 17.27
N PRO A 89 -10.38 8.82 17.04
CA PRO A 89 -9.03 9.40 17.09
C PRO A 89 -8.29 9.12 18.41
N GLU A 90 -9.01 9.10 19.52
CA GLU A 90 -8.47 8.82 20.85
C GLU A 90 -7.86 7.43 20.97
N ALA A 91 -8.32 6.48 20.16
CA ALA A 91 -7.75 5.13 20.14
C ALA A 91 -6.30 5.06 19.64
N VAL A 92 -5.82 6.12 18.98
CA VAL A 92 -4.45 6.22 18.47
C VAL A 92 -3.68 7.44 19.02
N SER A 93 -4.19 8.10 20.05
CA SER A 93 -3.58 9.30 20.63
C SER A 93 -2.11 9.11 21.04
N ASP A 94 -1.76 7.94 21.58
CA ASP A 94 -0.39 7.53 21.93
C ASP A 94 0.21 6.52 20.94
N GLY A 95 -0.47 6.26 19.84
CA GLY A 95 -0.09 5.30 18.81
C GLY A 95 0.49 5.94 17.57
N VAL A 96 0.75 5.12 16.59
CA VAL A 96 1.15 5.51 15.22
C VAL A 96 0.13 4.97 14.24
N VAL A 97 -0.33 5.81 13.31
CA VAL A 97 -1.16 5.40 12.17
C VAL A 97 -0.24 5.16 10.97
N LEU A 98 -0.25 3.94 10.45
CA LEU A 98 0.56 3.51 9.31
C LEU A 98 -0.34 3.13 8.13
N PRO A 99 -0.63 4.04 7.20
CA PRO A 99 -1.29 3.68 5.96
C PRO A 99 -0.35 2.89 5.04
N LEU A 100 -0.86 1.82 4.44
CA LEU A 100 -0.18 1.01 3.44
C LEU A 100 -0.92 1.06 2.10
N LEU A 101 -1.54 2.19 1.81
CA LEU A 101 -2.25 2.45 0.57
C LEU A 101 -1.29 2.82 -0.56
N ASN A 102 -1.76 2.70 -1.79
CA ASN A 102 -1.08 3.28 -2.94
C ASN A 102 -1.54 4.73 -3.15
N GLY A 103 -0.69 5.55 -3.77
CA GLY A 103 -0.97 6.97 -4.01
C GLY A 103 -0.33 7.90 -2.97
N LEU A 104 -0.74 9.15 -2.99
CA LEU A 104 -0.19 10.24 -2.15
C LEU A 104 -1.25 10.86 -1.24
N GLU A 105 -2.47 11.02 -1.74
CA GLU A 105 -3.49 11.92 -1.19
C GLU A 105 -4.10 11.43 0.12
N HIS A 106 -3.98 10.12 0.40
CA HIS A 106 -4.46 9.53 1.64
C HIS A 106 -3.80 10.11 2.91
N MET A 107 -2.58 10.64 2.79
CA MET A 107 -1.86 11.19 3.95
C MET A 107 -2.54 12.43 4.52
N GLU A 108 -3.09 13.30 3.66
CA GLU A 108 -3.78 14.52 4.10
C GLU A 108 -4.98 14.18 5.00
N ALA A 109 -5.84 13.26 4.56
CA ALA A 109 -7.00 12.81 5.32
C ALA A 109 -6.61 12.16 6.65
N ILE A 110 -5.53 11.37 6.66
CA ILE A 110 -5.04 10.67 7.86
C ILE A 110 -4.42 11.66 8.85
N HIS A 111 -3.59 12.60 8.40
CA HIS A 111 -3.03 13.63 9.26
C HIS A 111 -4.11 14.51 9.88
N ALA A 112 -5.09 14.93 9.08
CA ALA A 112 -6.21 15.74 9.56
C ALA A 112 -7.04 15.03 10.63
N ARG A 113 -7.28 13.72 10.44
CA ARG A 113 -8.12 12.96 11.36
C ARG A 113 -7.41 12.59 12.67
N PHE A 114 -6.12 12.30 12.63
CA PHE A 114 -5.38 11.77 13.77
C PHE A 114 -4.32 12.74 14.32
N ASP A 115 -4.52 14.02 14.12
CA ASP A 115 -3.68 15.10 14.67
C ASP A 115 -2.18 14.85 14.45
N GLY A 116 -1.79 14.52 13.22
CA GLY A 116 -0.42 14.25 12.85
C GLY A 116 0.16 12.92 13.39
N ARG A 117 -0.62 12.04 14.01
CA ARG A 117 -0.14 10.75 14.54
C ARG A 117 0.15 9.72 13.43
N ALA A 118 0.58 10.15 12.26
CA ALA A 118 0.78 9.32 11.08
C ALA A 118 2.25 9.16 10.68
N ALA A 119 2.56 8.00 10.10
CA ALA A 119 3.78 7.77 9.35
C ALA A 119 3.39 7.22 7.98
N ALA A 120 3.84 7.85 6.89
CA ALA A 120 3.65 7.32 5.55
C ALA A 120 4.26 5.93 5.45
N GLY A 121 3.53 4.99 4.86
CA GLY A 121 3.97 3.62 4.66
C GLY A 121 3.92 3.19 3.20
N SER A 122 4.93 2.47 2.76
CA SER A 122 4.98 1.85 1.44
C SER A 122 5.34 0.39 1.59
N ILE A 123 4.50 -0.49 1.05
CA ILE A 123 4.78 -1.92 1.00
C ILE A 123 5.33 -2.29 -0.38
N SER A 124 6.45 -3.00 -0.43
CA SER A 124 7.16 -3.38 -1.65
C SER A 124 7.53 -4.86 -1.65
N HIS A 125 7.84 -5.42 -2.83
CA HIS A 125 8.21 -6.82 -3.04
C HIS A 125 7.17 -7.81 -2.49
N TYR A 126 5.90 -7.40 -2.47
CA TYR A 126 4.84 -8.14 -1.83
C TYR A 126 3.63 -8.32 -2.74
N GLN A 127 3.26 -9.55 -2.98
CA GLN A 127 2.04 -9.93 -3.66
C GLN A 127 1.24 -10.87 -2.76
N ALA A 128 0.05 -10.42 -2.40
CA ALA A 128 -0.93 -11.23 -1.68
C ALA A 128 -2.29 -11.08 -2.34
N TYR A 129 -3.08 -12.13 -2.31
CA TYR A 129 -4.45 -12.15 -2.82
C TYR A 129 -5.36 -13.00 -1.95
N ARG A 130 -6.66 -12.77 -2.06
CA ARG A 130 -7.69 -13.47 -1.29
C ARG A 130 -8.52 -14.33 -2.24
N PRO A 131 -8.24 -15.65 -2.35
CA PRO A 131 -9.08 -16.56 -3.13
C PRO A 131 -10.44 -16.84 -2.45
N GLY A 132 -10.54 -16.64 -1.15
CA GLY A 132 -11.74 -16.84 -0.36
C GLY A 132 -11.93 -15.77 0.72
N ARG A 133 -13.00 -15.88 1.52
CA ARG A 133 -13.35 -14.86 2.52
C ARG A 133 -12.35 -14.76 3.67
N VAL A 134 -11.68 -15.85 4.02
CA VAL A 134 -10.74 -15.94 5.15
C VAL A 134 -9.38 -16.50 4.76
N GLN A 135 -9.20 -16.87 3.50
CA GLN A 135 -7.97 -17.43 2.96
C GLN A 135 -7.17 -16.32 2.26
N ILE A 136 -5.89 -16.25 2.57
CA ILE A 136 -4.94 -15.32 1.95
C ILE A 136 -3.76 -16.15 1.47
N VAL A 137 -3.27 -15.83 0.28
CA VAL A 137 -2.08 -16.44 -0.32
C VAL A 137 -1.03 -15.36 -0.52
N GLU A 138 0.15 -15.56 0.06
CA GLU A 138 1.35 -14.78 -0.23
C GLU A 138 2.13 -15.44 -1.37
N ALA A 139 2.13 -14.82 -2.53
CA ALA A 139 2.86 -15.29 -3.70
C ALA A 139 4.36 -14.97 -3.64
N THR A 140 4.76 -14.02 -2.80
CA THR A 140 6.15 -13.56 -2.62
C THR A 140 6.65 -13.90 -1.22
N LYS A 141 7.92 -13.55 -0.91
CA LYS A 141 8.45 -13.57 0.47
C LYS A 141 7.75 -12.51 1.33
N ALA A 142 8.08 -12.48 2.63
CA ALA A 142 7.58 -11.47 3.55
C ALA A 142 7.76 -10.04 3.00
N PRO A 143 6.80 -9.13 3.30
CA PRO A 143 6.83 -7.78 2.77
C PRO A 143 8.02 -6.98 3.27
N LEU A 144 8.50 -6.05 2.44
CA LEU A 144 9.31 -4.91 2.86
C LEU A 144 8.39 -3.71 3.04
N VAL A 145 8.35 -3.16 4.26
CA VAL A 145 7.68 -1.90 4.57
C VAL A 145 8.73 -0.80 4.70
N THR A 146 8.57 0.27 3.94
CA THR A 146 9.33 1.51 4.16
C THR A 146 8.39 2.52 4.78
N MET A 147 8.81 3.18 5.86
CA MET A 147 7.97 4.15 6.56
C MET A 147 8.77 5.38 7.00
N ALA A 148 8.10 6.52 7.07
CA ALA A 148 8.67 7.77 7.59
C ALA A 148 7.56 8.66 8.13
N SER A 149 7.89 9.59 9.02
CA SER A 149 6.98 10.62 9.49
C SER A 149 7.70 11.95 9.64
N GLU A 150 7.00 13.02 9.36
CA GLU A 150 7.46 14.40 9.56
C GLU A 150 6.88 15.01 10.85
N SER A 151 5.87 14.37 11.43
CA SER A 151 5.17 14.84 12.64
C SER A 151 5.53 14.06 13.91
N LEU A 152 5.98 12.81 13.78
CA LEU A 152 6.38 11.95 14.89
C LEU A 152 7.88 12.00 15.11
N SER A 153 8.30 11.79 16.36
CA SER A 153 9.71 11.62 16.67
C SER A 153 10.27 10.33 16.04
N THR A 154 11.57 10.31 15.74
CA THR A 154 12.25 9.11 15.24
C THR A 154 12.03 7.91 16.16
N SER A 155 12.00 8.12 17.48
CA SER A 155 11.78 7.04 18.44
C SER A 155 10.36 6.46 18.40
N GLU A 156 9.35 7.24 18.03
CA GLU A 156 7.98 6.75 17.84
C GLU A 156 7.89 5.91 16.58
N VAL A 157 8.47 6.39 15.47
CA VAL A 157 8.53 5.66 14.20
C VAL A 157 9.29 4.34 14.38
N GLU A 158 10.44 4.35 15.04
CA GLU A 158 11.23 3.13 15.29
C GLU A 158 10.48 2.13 16.19
N ARG A 159 9.76 2.57 17.21
CA ARG A 159 8.91 1.66 18.02
C ARG A 159 7.83 0.99 17.18
N ALA A 160 7.20 1.71 16.26
CA ALA A 160 6.22 1.13 15.34
C ALA A 160 6.89 0.17 14.36
N ALA A 161 8.09 0.51 13.86
CA ALA A 161 8.89 -0.36 13.00
C ALA A 161 9.28 -1.67 13.70
N ASP A 162 9.65 -1.61 14.98
CA ASP A 162 10.03 -2.80 15.76
C ASP A 162 8.85 -3.77 15.97
N VAL A 163 7.64 -3.27 16.10
CA VAL A 163 6.43 -4.12 16.10
C VAL A 163 6.33 -4.94 14.83
N LEU A 164 6.56 -4.31 13.67
CA LEU A 164 6.53 -5.01 12.38
C LEU A 164 7.73 -5.97 12.21
N ARG A 165 8.93 -5.54 12.59
CA ARG A 165 10.15 -6.39 12.52
C ARG A 165 9.99 -7.67 13.36
N SER A 166 9.36 -7.58 14.52
CA SER A 166 9.10 -8.75 15.37
C SER A 166 8.19 -9.79 14.69
N ALA A 167 7.35 -9.34 13.75
CA ALA A 167 6.48 -10.19 12.92
C ALA A 167 7.17 -10.70 11.63
N ARG A 168 8.50 -10.64 11.56
CA ARG A 168 9.32 -11.03 10.41
C ARG A 168 9.00 -10.22 9.14
N ILE A 169 8.65 -8.95 9.32
CA ILE A 169 8.46 -8.00 8.24
C ILE A 169 9.75 -7.17 8.16
N GLU A 170 10.36 -7.08 6.98
CA GLU A 170 11.50 -6.17 6.80
C GLU A 170 10.98 -4.73 6.86
N VAL A 171 11.62 -3.89 7.67
CA VAL A 171 11.22 -2.48 7.81
C VAL A 171 12.42 -1.56 7.67
N ARG A 172 12.26 -0.57 6.80
CA ARG A 172 13.20 0.55 6.61
C ARG A 172 12.55 1.85 7.03
N VAL A 173 13.23 2.64 7.85
CA VAL A 173 12.82 4.01 8.14
C VAL A 173 13.44 4.92 7.10
N GLY A 174 12.59 5.60 6.36
CA GLY A 174 12.97 6.54 5.29
C GLY A 174 13.20 7.96 5.81
N PRO A 175 13.71 8.85 4.95
CA PRO A 175 14.05 10.22 5.35
C PRO A 175 12.84 11.17 5.41
N SER A 176 11.77 10.93 4.65
CA SER A 176 10.56 11.76 4.62
C SER A 176 9.36 10.98 4.08
N GLU A 177 8.15 11.42 4.43
CA GLU A 177 6.89 10.83 3.95
C GLU A 177 6.78 10.88 2.43
N LYS A 178 7.03 12.04 1.84
CA LYS A 178 7.02 12.22 0.39
C LYS A 178 7.97 11.25 -0.31
N ARG A 179 9.21 11.08 0.21
CA ARG A 179 10.17 10.18 -0.41
C ARG A 179 9.74 8.73 -0.33
N VAL A 180 9.14 8.29 0.78
CA VAL A 180 8.60 6.93 0.94
C VAL A 180 7.53 6.64 -0.11
N LEU A 181 6.62 7.59 -0.33
CA LEU A 181 5.51 7.43 -1.26
C LEU A 181 5.97 7.55 -2.73
N TRP A 182 6.68 8.63 -3.07
CA TRP A 182 7.15 8.87 -4.44
C TRP A 182 8.10 7.81 -4.95
N HIS A 183 8.97 7.26 -4.08
CA HIS A 183 9.92 6.22 -4.49
C HIS A 183 9.22 4.98 -5.08
N LYS A 184 8.03 4.65 -4.63
CA LYS A 184 7.22 3.59 -5.22
C LYS A 184 6.34 4.11 -6.36
N LEU A 185 5.67 5.23 -6.15
CA LEU A 185 4.62 5.72 -7.03
C LEU A 185 5.15 6.07 -8.41
N ALA A 186 6.35 6.67 -8.51
CA ALA A 186 6.95 7.06 -9.78
C ALA A 186 7.08 5.92 -10.80
N ARG A 187 7.30 4.68 -10.35
CA ARG A 187 7.33 3.51 -11.24
C ARG A 187 6.01 2.75 -11.30
N ILE A 188 5.26 2.71 -10.18
CA ILE A 188 4.03 1.92 -10.13
C ILE A 188 2.91 2.60 -10.90
N ALA A 189 2.86 3.91 -11.01
CA ALA A 189 1.82 4.60 -11.74
C ALA A 189 1.85 4.28 -13.25
N PRO A 190 2.97 4.43 -13.98
CA PRO A 190 3.08 4.00 -15.36
C PRO A 190 2.84 2.50 -15.54
N LEU A 191 3.40 1.67 -14.64
CA LEU A 191 3.32 0.23 -14.75
C LEU A 191 1.89 -0.28 -14.51
N ALA A 192 1.16 0.30 -13.57
CA ALA A 192 -0.24 -0.03 -13.32
C ALA A 192 -1.13 0.33 -14.51
N ALA A 193 -0.87 1.48 -15.16
CA ALA A 193 -1.56 1.85 -16.38
C ALA A 193 -1.24 0.86 -17.50
N ALA A 194 0.02 0.61 -17.81
CA ALA A 194 0.44 -0.28 -18.90
C ALA A 194 -0.13 -1.70 -18.74
N THR A 195 -0.01 -2.29 -17.55
CA THR A 195 -0.57 -3.63 -17.28
C THR A 195 -2.10 -3.66 -17.30
N SER A 196 -2.78 -2.57 -16.90
CA SER A 196 -4.25 -2.49 -16.95
C SER A 196 -4.78 -2.33 -18.38
N ILE A 197 -4.10 -1.53 -19.21
CA ILE A 197 -4.47 -1.30 -20.61
C ILE A 197 -4.28 -2.56 -21.44
N THR A 198 -3.14 -3.24 -21.26
CA THR A 198 -2.72 -4.34 -22.12
C THR A 198 -3.17 -5.71 -21.62
N GLY A 199 -3.45 -5.86 -20.32
CA GLY A 199 -3.63 -7.15 -19.66
C GLY A 199 -2.34 -7.99 -19.55
N ARG A 200 -1.19 -7.45 -19.98
CA ARG A 200 0.09 -8.15 -20.06
C ARG A 200 0.82 -8.14 -18.71
N SER A 201 1.65 -9.14 -18.51
CA SER A 201 2.59 -9.19 -17.39
C SER A 201 3.77 -8.22 -17.59
N VAL A 202 4.54 -7.98 -16.52
CA VAL A 202 5.74 -7.15 -16.58
C VAL A 202 6.78 -7.73 -17.54
N GLY A 203 6.95 -9.06 -17.59
CA GLY A 203 7.87 -9.73 -18.51
C GLY A 203 7.48 -9.54 -19.97
N GLU A 204 6.18 -9.62 -20.29
CA GLU A 204 5.68 -9.35 -21.64
C GLU A 204 5.87 -7.89 -22.05
N LEU A 205 5.73 -6.94 -21.11
CA LEU A 205 6.04 -5.53 -21.38
C LEU A 205 7.54 -5.30 -21.55
N LYS A 206 8.39 -5.94 -20.72
CA LYS A 206 9.87 -5.87 -20.86
C LYS A 206 10.37 -6.39 -22.20
N SER A 207 9.71 -7.40 -22.77
CA SER A 207 10.06 -7.99 -24.04
C SER A 207 9.61 -7.17 -25.26
N ASP A 208 8.85 -6.10 -25.04
CA ASP A 208 8.32 -5.23 -26.08
C ASP A 208 9.04 -3.87 -26.04
N THR A 209 9.90 -3.62 -27.03
CA THR A 209 10.72 -2.41 -27.08
C THR A 209 9.88 -1.14 -27.05
N GLN A 210 8.73 -1.10 -27.74
CA GLN A 210 7.87 0.08 -27.79
C GLN A 210 7.24 0.37 -26.40
N TRP A 211 6.83 -0.70 -25.68
CA TRP A 211 6.31 -0.53 -24.33
C TRP A 211 7.40 -0.13 -23.35
N MET A 212 8.61 -0.64 -23.47
CA MET A 212 9.72 -0.24 -22.62
C MET A 212 10.11 1.23 -22.83
N GLU A 213 10.17 1.69 -24.08
CA GLU A 213 10.41 3.11 -24.39
C GLU A 213 9.30 4.00 -23.78
N ARG A 214 8.03 3.60 -23.95
CA ARG A 214 6.90 4.32 -23.35
C ARG A 214 6.94 4.34 -21.81
N LEU A 215 7.27 3.20 -21.19
CA LEU A 215 7.44 3.13 -19.73
C LEU A 215 8.60 3.99 -19.25
N GLN A 216 9.71 4.04 -19.97
CA GLN A 216 10.85 4.91 -19.64
C GLN A 216 10.45 6.37 -19.67
N LEU A 217 9.74 6.82 -20.69
CA LEU A 217 9.23 8.21 -20.79
C LEU A 217 8.27 8.52 -19.64
N ALA A 218 7.28 7.64 -19.39
CA ALA A 218 6.29 7.84 -18.34
C ALA A 218 6.89 7.82 -16.93
N ILE A 219 7.90 6.97 -16.67
CA ILE A 219 8.65 6.96 -15.41
C ILE A 219 9.48 8.25 -15.29
N GLY A 220 10.06 8.73 -16.41
CA GLY A 220 10.76 10.02 -16.46
C GLY A 220 9.84 11.15 -16.02
N GLU A 221 8.69 11.29 -16.66
CA GLU A 221 7.67 12.30 -16.31
C GLU A 221 7.24 12.19 -14.82
N ALA A 222 7.02 10.98 -14.31
CA ALA A 222 6.67 10.79 -12.90
C ALA A 222 7.82 11.18 -11.94
N CYS A 223 9.07 10.99 -12.35
CA CYS A 223 10.25 11.44 -11.60
C CYS A 223 10.36 12.97 -11.61
N ASP A 224 10.04 13.64 -12.73
CA ASP A 224 10.03 15.10 -12.83
C ASP A 224 8.95 15.72 -11.92
N VAL A 225 7.76 15.10 -11.85
CA VAL A 225 6.72 15.51 -10.89
C VAL A 225 7.20 15.31 -9.44
N ALA A 226 7.84 14.19 -9.14
CA ALA A 226 8.39 13.92 -7.82
C ALA A 226 9.47 14.95 -7.44
N GLU A 227 10.33 15.34 -8.37
CA GLU A 227 11.36 16.37 -8.16
C GLU A 227 10.74 17.75 -7.92
N ALA A 228 9.73 18.12 -8.68
CA ALA A 228 8.97 19.37 -8.46
C ALA A 228 8.25 19.36 -7.09
N ASP A 229 7.84 18.17 -6.58
CA ASP A 229 7.27 18.00 -5.23
C ASP A 229 8.37 17.86 -4.13
N GLY A 230 9.65 18.08 -4.47
CA GLY A 230 10.79 18.08 -3.55
C GLY A 230 11.48 16.72 -3.35
N VAL A 231 11.22 15.72 -4.22
CA VAL A 231 11.79 14.38 -4.10
C VAL A 231 12.59 14.01 -5.36
N ALA A 232 13.89 14.22 -5.33
CA ALA A 232 14.77 13.82 -6.44
C ALA A 232 14.84 12.28 -6.55
N LEU A 233 14.43 11.75 -7.71
CA LEU A 233 14.51 10.34 -8.08
C LEU A 233 15.32 10.18 -9.37
N ARG A 234 16.07 9.07 -9.46
CA ARG A 234 16.80 8.74 -10.69
C ARG A 234 15.98 7.80 -11.54
N VAL A 235 15.63 8.19 -12.75
CA VAL A 235 14.88 7.36 -13.72
C VAL A 235 15.53 6.00 -13.91
N ALA A 236 16.85 5.95 -14.12
CA ALA A 236 17.59 4.69 -14.25
C ALA A 236 17.42 3.75 -13.06
N SER A 237 17.36 4.29 -11.84
CA SER A 237 17.12 3.48 -10.63
C SER A 237 15.69 2.93 -10.57
N GLN A 238 14.70 3.68 -11.04
CA GLN A 238 13.31 3.22 -11.11
C GLN A 238 13.14 2.13 -12.18
N LEU A 239 13.79 2.30 -13.34
CA LEU A 239 13.79 1.29 -14.41
C LEU A 239 14.48 0.00 -13.97
N ALA A 240 15.65 0.08 -13.32
CA ALA A 240 16.35 -1.10 -12.81
C ALA A 240 15.45 -1.94 -11.88
N ILE A 241 14.63 -1.29 -11.01
CA ILE A 241 13.67 -2.02 -10.17
C ILE A 241 12.59 -2.71 -11.02
N VAL A 242 12.13 -2.10 -12.12
CA VAL A 242 11.16 -2.73 -13.03
C VAL A 242 11.79 -3.92 -13.75
N GLU A 243 13.04 -3.81 -14.18
CA GLU A 243 13.78 -4.90 -14.83
C GLU A 243 14.00 -6.10 -13.91
N GLU A 244 14.24 -5.86 -12.61
CA GLU A 244 14.38 -6.89 -11.58
C GLU A 244 13.05 -7.58 -11.18
N MET A 245 11.91 -7.04 -11.57
CA MET A 245 10.63 -7.68 -11.28
C MET A 245 10.50 -9.02 -12.02
N ALA A 246 9.93 -10.01 -11.34
CA ALA A 246 9.64 -11.31 -11.94
C ALA A 246 8.69 -11.15 -13.15
N ASP A 247 8.92 -11.94 -14.19
CA ASP A 247 8.23 -11.78 -15.48
C ASP A 247 6.73 -12.03 -15.39
N GLU A 248 6.29 -12.91 -14.51
CA GLU A 248 4.87 -13.19 -14.23
C GLU A 248 4.17 -12.10 -13.42
N THR A 249 4.91 -11.07 -12.99
CA THR A 249 4.35 -9.99 -12.16
C THR A 249 3.25 -9.23 -12.91
N THR A 250 2.11 -9.02 -12.24
CA THR A 250 1.07 -8.07 -12.63
C THR A 250 0.80 -7.10 -11.50
N THR A 251 0.25 -5.92 -11.80
CA THR A 251 -0.14 -4.97 -10.77
C THR A 251 -1.48 -5.36 -10.12
N SER A 252 -1.73 -4.90 -8.89
CA SER A 252 -3.04 -5.08 -8.24
C SER A 252 -4.15 -4.39 -9.04
N ALA A 253 -3.86 -3.22 -9.62
CA ALA A 253 -4.80 -2.48 -10.45
C ALA A 253 -5.21 -3.29 -11.70
N ALA A 254 -4.27 -3.90 -12.40
CA ALA A 254 -4.56 -4.75 -13.57
C ALA A 254 -5.40 -5.97 -13.20
N ARG A 255 -5.10 -6.61 -12.06
CA ARG A 255 -5.92 -7.74 -11.57
C ARG A 255 -7.34 -7.33 -11.19
N ASP A 256 -7.54 -6.13 -10.66
CA ASP A 256 -8.87 -5.61 -10.36
C ASP A 256 -9.65 -5.32 -11.65
N VAL A 257 -9.02 -4.68 -12.64
CA VAL A 257 -9.62 -4.42 -13.96
C VAL A 257 -10.02 -5.73 -14.65
N ALA A 258 -9.12 -6.71 -14.72
CA ALA A 258 -9.38 -8.01 -15.33
C ALA A 258 -10.54 -8.77 -14.63
N ALA A 259 -10.73 -8.55 -13.33
CA ALA A 259 -11.82 -9.15 -12.57
C ALA A 259 -13.10 -8.30 -12.53
N GLY A 260 -13.18 -7.21 -13.27
CA GLY A 260 -14.32 -6.28 -13.27
C GLY A 260 -14.55 -5.57 -11.94
N ARG A 261 -13.53 -5.48 -11.08
CA ARG A 261 -13.61 -4.79 -9.78
C ARG A 261 -13.16 -3.35 -9.90
N ARG A 262 -13.64 -2.50 -8.98
CA ARG A 262 -13.16 -1.12 -8.87
C ARG A 262 -11.66 -1.12 -8.60
N SER A 263 -10.89 -0.57 -9.54
CA SER A 263 -9.44 -0.44 -9.47
C SER A 263 -9.03 0.81 -8.68
N GLU A 264 -7.81 0.80 -8.14
CA GLU A 264 -7.17 1.98 -7.51
C GLU A 264 -6.39 2.83 -8.53
N LEU A 265 -6.59 2.64 -9.83
CA LEU A 265 -5.79 3.30 -10.85
C LEU A 265 -5.87 4.84 -10.76
N ASP A 266 -7.03 5.39 -10.38
CA ASP A 266 -7.18 6.82 -10.11
C ASP A 266 -6.34 7.29 -8.91
N ALA A 267 -6.33 6.53 -7.81
CA ALA A 267 -5.48 6.85 -6.65
C ALA A 267 -3.98 6.69 -6.94
N ILE A 268 -3.62 5.96 -7.99
CA ILE A 268 -2.22 5.69 -8.38
C ILE A 268 -1.80 6.66 -9.49
N LEU A 269 -2.31 6.49 -10.70
CA LEU A 269 -1.95 7.34 -11.84
C LEU A 269 -2.61 8.72 -11.76
N GLY A 270 -3.90 8.77 -11.41
CA GLY A 270 -4.63 10.03 -11.24
C GLY A 270 -3.98 10.94 -10.19
N ALA A 271 -3.47 10.39 -9.08
CA ALA A 271 -2.75 11.17 -8.08
C ALA A 271 -1.46 11.82 -8.65
N VAL A 272 -0.73 11.12 -9.54
CA VAL A 272 0.44 11.71 -10.22
C VAL A 272 0.02 12.83 -11.18
N LEU A 273 -1.08 12.65 -11.92
CA LEU A 273 -1.59 13.68 -12.82
C LEU A 273 -2.05 14.93 -12.06
N ARG A 274 -2.79 14.77 -10.96
CA ARG A 274 -3.20 15.88 -10.10
C ARG A 274 -2.01 16.60 -9.46
N ALA A 275 -0.97 15.86 -9.08
CA ALA A 275 0.27 16.47 -8.62
C ALA A 275 0.99 17.24 -9.74
N ALA A 276 1.03 16.68 -10.96
CA ALA A 276 1.61 17.35 -12.13
C ALA A 276 0.88 18.67 -12.46
N ASP A 277 -0.47 18.67 -12.41
CA ASP A 277 -1.27 19.87 -12.62
C ASP A 277 -0.99 20.95 -11.57
N ARG A 278 -0.97 20.56 -10.29
CA ARG A 278 -0.67 21.48 -9.17
C ARG A 278 0.73 22.09 -9.26
N LEU A 279 1.71 21.33 -9.78
CA LEU A 279 3.11 21.70 -9.85
C LEU A 279 3.51 22.24 -11.23
N GLU A 280 2.56 22.33 -12.17
CA GLU A 280 2.73 22.79 -13.54
C GLU A 280 3.81 22.01 -14.33
N VAL A 281 3.92 20.68 -14.07
CA VAL A 281 4.86 19.78 -14.75
C VAL A 281 4.17 19.13 -15.95
N PRO A 282 4.71 19.22 -17.18
CA PRO A 282 4.15 18.57 -18.35
C PRO A 282 4.37 17.03 -18.29
N VAL A 283 3.30 16.26 -18.47
CA VAL A 283 3.30 14.79 -18.40
C VAL A 283 2.50 14.17 -19.56
N PRO A 284 2.90 14.40 -20.82
CA PRO A 284 2.13 13.99 -21.99
C PRO A 284 1.96 12.46 -22.06
N THR A 285 3.00 11.69 -21.78
CA THR A 285 2.96 10.21 -21.83
C THR A 285 2.04 9.62 -20.75
N LEU A 286 2.09 10.17 -19.52
CA LEU A 286 1.20 9.74 -18.44
C LEU A 286 -0.27 10.07 -18.74
N ARG A 287 -0.56 11.22 -19.40
CA ARG A 287 -1.91 11.57 -19.83
C ARG A 287 -2.43 10.64 -20.92
N GLU A 288 -1.58 10.28 -21.90
CA GLU A 288 -1.95 9.28 -22.92
C GLU A 288 -2.29 7.93 -22.27
N LEU A 289 -1.47 7.47 -21.31
CA LEU A 289 -1.73 6.24 -20.58
C LEU A 289 -3.03 6.34 -19.75
N ALA A 290 -3.30 7.46 -19.11
CA ALA A 290 -4.52 7.69 -18.34
C ALA A 290 -5.77 7.61 -19.25
N SER A 291 -5.74 8.32 -20.39
CA SER A 291 -6.82 8.29 -21.36
C SER A 291 -7.06 6.88 -21.89
N ALA A 292 -6.00 6.14 -22.24
CA ALA A 292 -6.09 4.76 -22.70
C ALA A 292 -6.62 3.79 -21.61
N ALA A 293 -6.39 4.11 -20.34
CA ALA A 293 -6.90 3.36 -19.19
C ALA A 293 -8.33 3.78 -18.78
N GLY A 294 -8.94 4.75 -19.46
CA GLY A 294 -10.29 5.24 -19.17
C GLY A 294 -10.37 6.14 -17.93
N LEU A 295 -9.25 6.74 -17.52
CA LEU A 295 -9.25 7.79 -16.50
C LEU A 295 -9.61 9.14 -17.15
N PRO A 296 -10.29 10.04 -16.40
CA PRO A 296 -10.66 11.37 -16.89
C PRO A 296 -9.45 12.26 -17.13
#